data_0a2695640a1387218109216462138ed8
#
_entry.id   0a2695640a1387218109216462138ed8
#
_cell.length_a   1.000
_cell.length_b   1.000
_cell.length_c   1.000
_cell.angle_alpha   90.00
_cell.angle_beta   90.00
_cell.angle_gamma   90.00
#
_symmetry.space_group_name_H-M   'P 1'
#
loop_
_entity.id
_entity.type
_entity.pdbx_description
1 polymer ?
#
loop_
_entity_poly.entity_id
_entity_poly.type
_entity_poly.pdbx_seq_one_letter_code
_entity_poly.pdbx_strand_id
1 'polypeptide(L)'
;MNRLLIIALLFISAAAYGQDDVEYRWEIGAGAGMTSYQGDFNRNVTKDLSPNVTLLLKRVLNPHMAIRLAGQLGKLKGSSEDVETYYPQYQTEAYNFNRSLVDVSAAYEYNFFAYGTGHEYRGARRFTPFIFGGLGFTSVSGDDNNAFTMNIPLGIGVKYRASARLNLALEWSTHFSLSDKLDGVEDPYGIKSSGLWKNTDGYTVLQFTATYSFSPKCRTCHNANSLY
;
A
#
# COMPACT_ATOMS: atom_id res chain seq x y z
N MET A 1 -18.00 4.87 -23.09
CA MET A 1 -17.57 3.45 -23.16
C MET A 1 -16.19 3.27 -23.83
N ASN A 2 -15.91 3.97 -24.93
CA ASN A 2 -14.63 3.79 -25.66
C ASN A 2 -13.34 4.23 -24.92
N ARG A 3 -13.39 5.23 -24.02
CA ARG A 3 -12.19 5.71 -23.30
C ARG A 3 -11.67 4.71 -22.26
N LEU A 4 -12.56 4.01 -21.57
CA LEU A 4 -12.19 2.95 -20.62
C LEU A 4 -11.60 1.72 -21.32
N LEU A 5 -12.14 1.39 -22.51
CA LEU A 5 -11.63 0.31 -23.35
C LEU A 5 -10.20 0.60 -23.87
N ILE A 6 -9.92 1.85 -24.24
CA ILE A 6 -8.60 2.29 -24.70
C ILE A 6 -7.58 2.23 -23.54
N ILE A 7 -7.97 2.66 -22.34
CA ILE A 7 -7.13 2.57 -21.14
C ILE A 7 -6.85 1.11 -20.79
N ALA A 8 -7.85 0.23 -20.81
CA ALA A 8 -7.68 -1.20 -20.58
C ALA A 8 -6.77 -1.86 -21.63
N LEU A 9 -6.92 -1.50 -22.92
CA LEU A 9 -6.05 -1.98 -24.01
C LEU A 9 -4.61 -1.49 -23.87
N LEU A 10 -4.37 -0.26 -23.39
CA LEU A 10 -3.05 0.27 -23.11
C LEU A 10 -2.37 -0.49 -21.95
N PHE A 11 -3.13 -0.86 -20.92
CA PHE A 11 -2.60 -1.70 -19.83
C PHE A 11 -2.27 -3.11 -20.28
N ILE A 12 -3.07 -3.71 -21.16
CA ILE A 12 -2.83 -5.05 -21.71
C ILE A 12 -1.61 -5.04 -22.64
N SER A 13 -1.43 -4.00 -23.45
CA SER A 13 -0.26 -3.89 -24.34
C SER A 13 1.04 -3.66 -23.57
N ALA A 14 1.01 -2.93 -22.47
CA ALA A 14 2.18 -2.76 -21.59
C ALA A 14 2.65 -4.08 -20.95
N ALA A 15 1.74 -5.03 -20.71
CA ALA A 15 2.06 -6.36 -20.20
C ALA A 15 2.78 -7.25 -21.22
N ALA A 16 2.66 -6.97 -22.51
CA ALA A 16 3.24 -7.80 -23.57
C ALA A 16 4.74 -7.57 -23.86
N TYR A 17 5.32 -6.45 -23.40
CA TYR A 17 6.71 -6.09 -23.69
C TYR A 17 7.75 -6.61 -22.68
N GLY A 18 7.36 -7.41 -21.71
CA GLY A 18 8.24 -7.84 -20.62
C GLY A 18 8.73 -9.27 -20.74
N GLN A 19 9.50 -9.64 -21.77
CA GLN A 19 10.15 -10.96 -21.84
C GLN A 19 11.51 -11.01 -21.12
N ASP A 20 11.89 -10.01 -20.36
CA ASP A 20 13.09 -10.07 -19.52
C ASP A 20 12.84 -10.94 -18.30
N ASP A 21 13.49 -12.07 -18.28
CA ASP A 21 13.34 -13.13 -17.31
C ASP A 21 13.99 -12.72 -15.97
N VAL A 22 13.18 -12.63 -14.93
CA VAL A 22 13.67 -12.40 -13.56
C VAL A 22 14.26 -13.67 -12.98
N GLU A 23 15.37 -13.55 -12.27
CA GLU A 23 16.05 -14.68 -11.63
C GLU A 23 15.22 -15.26 -10.47
N TYR A 24 14.64 -14.40 -9.64
CA TYR A 24 13.78 -14.76 -8.52
C TYR A 24 12.35 -14.30 -8.76
N ARG A 25 11.40 -15.22 -8.63
CA ARG A 25 9.98 -14.95 -8.93
C ARG A 25 9.17 -14.51 -7.73
N TRP A 26 9.60 -14.83 -6.53
CA TRP A 26 8.88 -14.57 -5.31
C TRP A 26 9.72 -13.77 -4.33
N GLU A 27 9.08 -12.85 -3.64
CA GLU A 27 9.64 -12.10 -2.54
C GLU A 27 8.69 -12.19 -1.35
N ILE A 28 9.24 -12.48 -0.19
CA ILE A 28 8.53 -12.38 1.09
C ILE A 28 9.23 -11.34 1.95
N GLY A 29 8.46 -10.59 2.71
CA GLY A 29 9.05 -9.56 3.56
C GLY A 29 8.12 -9.04 4.62
N ALA A 30 8.67 -8.16 5.41
CA ALA A 30 7.97 -7.45 6.46
C ALA A 30 8.33 -5.96 6.42
N GLY A 31 7.47 -5.15 6.96
CA GLY A 31 7.66 -3.72 7.11
C GLY A 31 7.17 -3.21 8.45
N ALA A 32 7.69 -2.05 8.82
CA ALA A 32 7.22 -1.29 9.96
C ALA A 32 7.15 0.19 9.59
N GLY A 33 6.20 0.89 10.17
CA GLY A 33 5.97 2.28 9.83
C GLY A 33 4.97 2.96 10.73
N MET A 34 4.38 4.01 10.19
CA MET A 34 3.40 4.82 10.87
C MET A 34 2.16 4.99 9.98
N THR A 35 1.00 4.94 10.60
CA THR A 35 -0.30 5.19 9.99
C THR A 35 -0.88 6.47 10.56
N SER A 36 -1.45 7.30 9.70
CA SER A 36 -2.22 8.50 10.06
C SER A 36 -3.61 8.39 9.47
N TYR A 37 -4.63 8.63 10.29
CA TYR A 37 -6.02 8.74 9.84
C TYR A 37 -6.22 10.04 9.05
N GLN A 38 -7.05 9.98 8.02
CA GLN A 38 -7.48 11.12 7.22
C GLN A 38 -9.00 11.06 7.04
N GLY A 39 -9.69 12.05 7.58
CA GLY A 39 -11.14 12.17 7.54
C GLY A 39 -11.61 13.41 8.26
N ASP A 40 -12.82 13.38 8.78
CA ASP A 40 -13.48 14.54 9.39
C ASP A 40 -12.74 15.09 10.63
N PHE A 41 -12.03 14.22 11.36
CA PHE A 41 -11.31 14.58 12.60
C PHE A 41 -9.80 14.78 12.42
N ASN A 42 -9.23 14.51 11.25
CA ASN A 42 -7.82 14.78 10.97
C ASN A 42 -7.58 15.03 9.47
N ARG A 43 -7.17 16.24 9.13
CA ARG A 43 -6.75 16.62 7.77
C ARG A 43 -5.23 16.68 7.61
N ASN A 44 -4.49 16.49 8.70
CA ASN A 44 -3.03 16.60 8.68
C ASN A 44 -2.38 15.22 8.68
N VAL A 45 -1.63 14.90 7.63
CA VAL A 45 -0.96 13.62 7.40
C VAL A 45 0.07 13.25 8.47
N THR A 46 0.56 14.24 9.21
CA THR A 46 1.62 14.09 10.21
C THR A 46 1.12 14.09 11.65
N LYS A 47 -0.19 14.26 11.85
CA LYS A 47 -0.80 14.27 13.17
C LYS A 47 -1.33 12.89 13.54
N ASP A 48 -1.32 12.55 14.81
CA ASP A 48 -1.85 11.29 15.37
C ASP A 48 -1.24 10.01 14.77
N LEU A 49 0.06 10.06 14.52
CA LEU A 49 0.81 8.94 13.98
C LEU A 49 0.75 7.74 14.91
N SER A 50 0.35 6.61 14.37
CA SER A 50 0.27 5.34 15.10
C SER A 50 1.17 4.29 14.45
N PRO A 51 1.84 3.44 15.24
CA PRO A 51 2.71 2.42 14.68
C PRO A 51 1.91 1.36 13.91
N ASN A 52 2.52 0.86 12.83
CA ASN A 52 1.99 -0.26 12.06
C ASN A 52 3.09 -1.25 11.70
N VAL A 53 2.67 -2.49 11.44
CA VAL A 53 3.50 -3.55 10.88
C VAL A 53 2.80 -4.14 9.67
N THR A 54 3.59 -4.55 8.68
CA THR A 54 3.09 -5.10 7.42
C THR A 54 3.84 -6.36 7.07
N LEU A 55 3.13 -7.37 6.58
CA LEU A 55 3.69 -8.55 5.93
C LEU A 55 3.44 -8.45 4.43
N LEU A 56 4.44 -8.82 3.63
CA LEU A 56 4.42 -8.69 2.18
C LEU A 56 4.74 -10.02 1.52
N LEU A 57 3.96 -10.38 0.53
CA LEU A 57 4.27 -11.43 -0.43
C LEU A 57 4.15 -10.83 -1.83
N LYS A 58 5.23 -10.92 -2.61
CA LYS A 58 5.25 -10.38 -3.98
C LYS A 58 5.56 -11.46 -4.98
N ARG A 59 4.89 -11.43 -6.12
CA ARG A 59 5.22 -12.22 -7.31
C ARG A 59 5.77 -11.28 -8.37
N VAL A 60 7.04 -11.37 -8.62
CA VAL A 60 7.72 -10.59 -9.67
C VAL A 60 7.38 -11.21 -11.01
N LEU A 61 6.79 -10.45 -11.90
CA LEU A 61 6.40 -10.86 -13.25
C LEU A 61 7.54 -10.58 -14.24
N ASN A 62 8.13 -9.39 -14.14
CA ASN A 62 9.28 -8.96 -14.92
C ASN A 62 10.03 -7.84 -14.15
N PRO A 63 11.16 -7.29 -14.64
CA PRO A 63 11.91 -6.25 -13.94
C PRO A 63 11.12 -4.97 -13.63
N HIS A 64 10.05 -4.71 -14.36
CA HIS A 64 9.20 -3.53 -14.17
C HIS A 64 7.91 -3.80 -13.42
N MET A 65 7.48 -5.05 -13.29
CA MET A 65 6.12 -5.38 -12.85
C MET A 65 6.10 -6.45 -11.79
N ALA A 66 5.30 -6.26 -10.74
CA ALA A 66 5.04 -7.26 -9.73
C ALA A 66 3.59 -7.18 -9.23
N ILE A 67 3.07 -8.30 -8.76
CA ILE A 67 1.83 -8.37 -7.98
C ILE A 67 2.23 -8.51 -6.52
N ARG A 68 1.64 -7.71 -5.64
CA ARG A 68 1.89 -7.75 -4.20
C ARG A 68 0.62 -8.08 -3.43
N LEU A 69 0.75 -8.90 -2.42
CA LEU A 69 -0.22 -9.08 -1.34
C LEU A 69 0.39 -8.47 -0.09
N ALA A 70 -0.38 -7.66 0.61
CA ALA A 70 0.02 -7.04 1.86
C ALA A 70 -1.01 -7.34 2.94
N GLY A 71 -0.56 -7.74 4.12
CA GLY A 71 -1.35 -7.80 5.34
C GLY A 71 -0.78 -6.81 6.35
N GLN A 72 -1.58 -5.88 6.82
CA GLN A 72 -1.16 -4.80 7.70
C GLN A 72 -1.94 -4.83 9.00
N LEU A 73 -1.23 -4.61 10.10
CA LEU A 73 -1.76 -4.46 11.44
C LEU A 73 -1.28 -3.12 12.00
N GLY A 74 -2.20 -2.32 12.52
CA GLY A 74 -1.88 -1.01 13.05
C GLY A 74 -2.97 -0.46 13.96
N LYS A 75 -2.87 0.83 14.24
CA LYS A 75 -3.89 1.57 14.99
C LYS A 75 -4.24 2.85 14.25
N LEU A 76 -5.49 3.24 14.32
CA LEU A 76 -5.96 4.54 13.90
C LEU A 76 -6.32 5.37 15.14
N LYS A 77 -5.81 6.59 15.18
CA LYS A 77 -6.11 7.58 16.23
C LYS A 77 -6.56 8.86 15.58
N GLY A 78 -7.44 9.57 16.24
CA GLY A 78 -7.86 10.92 15.88
C GLY A 78 -8.44 11.63 17.08
N SER A 79 -8.33 12.98 17.06
CA SER A 79 -8.84 13.88 18.09
C SER A 79 -9.50 15.08 17.44
N SER A 80 -10.65 15.48 17.98
CA SER A 80 -11.35 16.70 17.53
C SER A 80 -10.85 17.98 18.19
N GLU A 81 -9.92 17.91 19.16
CA GLU A 81 -9.50 19.07 19.97
C GLU A 81 -8.87 20.21 19.16
N ASP A 82 -8.23 19.93 18.03
CA ASP A 82 -7.48 20.92 17.23
C ASP A 82 -8.01 21.02 15.78
N VAL A 83 -9.19 20.50 15.51
CA VAL A 83 -9.81 20.54 14.18
C VAL A 83 -11.05 21.41 14.26
N GLU A 84 -11.16 22.42 13.38
CA GLU A 84 -12.43 23.12 13.16
C GLU A 84 -13.42 22.11 12.57
N THR A 85 -14.10 21.39 13.46
CA THR A 85 -15.15 20.45 13.04
C THR A 85 -16.42 21.25 12.72
N TYR A 86 -17.05 20.91 11.62
CA TYR A 86 -18.37 21.45 11.27
C TYR A 86 -19.50 20.87 12.12
N TYR A 87 -19.18 19.93 13.04
CA TYR A 87 -20.16 19.26 13.91
C TYR A 87 -20.33 20.00 15.23
N PRO A 88 -21.49 20.69 15.48
CA PRO A 88 -21.69 21.49 16.67
C PRO A 88 -21.57 20.73 17.99
N GLN A 89 -21.92 19.44 17.99
CA GLN A 89 -21.84 18.59 19.19
C GLN A 89 -20.39 18.29 19.60
N TYR A 90 -19.45 18.24 18.66
CA TYR A 90 -18.02 17.95 18.92
C TYR A 90 -17.19 19.22 19.11
N GLN A 91 -17.80 20.41 19.01
CA GLN A 91 -17.16 21.69 19.40
C GLN A 91 -17.10 21.88 20.91
N THR A 92 -17.99 21.22 21.63
CA THR A 92 -18.14 21.36 23.09
C THR A 92 -17.50 20.21 23.88
N GLU A 93 -17.44 19.00 23.30
CA GLU A 93 -16.79 17.84 23.90
C GLU A 93 -15.78 17.25 22.91
N ALA A 94 -14.52 17.15 23.32
CA ALA A 94 -13.47 16.57 22.50
C ALA A 94 -13.72 15.07 22.25
N TYR A 95 -13.89 14.70 21.00
CA TYR A 95 -14.01 13.29 20.60
C TYR A 95 -12.61 12.72 20.31
N ASN A 96 -12.23 11.67 21.04
CA ASN A 96 -10.98 10.98 20.87
C ASN A 96 -11.26 9.50 20.56
N PHE A 97 -10.69 8.98 19.48
CA PHE A 97 -10.81 7.56 19.19
C PHE A 97 -9.42 6.89 19.03
N ASN A 98 -9.36 5.63 19.43
CA ASN A 98 -8.20 4.75 19.25
C ASN A 98 -8.71 3.38 18.83
N ARG A 99 -8.54 3.04 17.54
CA ARG A 99 -9.08 1.83 16.95
C ARG A 99 -7.96 0.96 16.40
N SER A 100 -8.13 -0.36 16.53
CA SER A 100 -7.23 -1.34 15.90
C SER A 100 -7.59 -1.48 14.43
N LEU A 101 -6.55 -1.44 13.57
CA LEU A 101 -6.66 -1.58 12.11
C LEU A 101 -6.09 -2.91 11.67
N VAL A 102 -6.84 -3.63 10.88
CA VAL A 102 -6.39 -4.81 10.12
C VAL A 102 -6.73 -4.56 8.65
N ASP A 103 -5.73 -4.63 7.78
CA ASP A 103 -5.90 -4.45 6.33
C ASP A 103 -5.28 -5.62 5.58
N VAL A 104 -5.96 -6.09 4.54
CA VAL A 104 -5.44 -7.06 3.58
C VAL A 104 -5.69 -6.53 2.19
N SER A 105 -4.62 -6.35 1.42
CA SER A 105 -4.70 -5.76 0.08
C SER A 105 -3.89 -6.52 -0.96
N ALA A 106 -4.40 -6.50 -2.19
CA ALA A 106 -3.72 -6.97 -3.40
C ALA A 106 -3.51 -5.80 -4.33
N ALA A 107 -2.26 -5.58 -4.76
CA ALA A 107 -1.92 -4.45 -5.60
C ALA A 107 -0.97 -4.85 -6.73
N TYR A 108 -1.05 -4.12 -7.81
CA TYR A 108 -0.10 -4.15 -8.91
C TYR A 108 0.97 -3.09 -8.68
N GLU A 109 2.22 -3.47 -8.83
CA GLU A 109 3.39 -2.63 -8.59
C GLU A 109 4.16 -2.44 -9.89
N TYR A 110 4.51 -1.18 -10.21
CA TYR A 110 5.29 -0.82 -11.38
C TYR A 110 6.57 -0.10 -11.01
N ASN A 111 7.71 -0.65 -11.43
CA ASN A 111 9.03 -0.09 -11.27
C ASN A 111 9.40 0.78 -12.47
N PHE A 112 9.80 2.02 -12.25
CA PHE A 112 10.18 2.93 -13.33
C PHE A 112 11.49 2.51 -14.03
N PHE A 113 12.40 1.90 -13.29
CA PHE A 113 13.63 1.35 -13.85
C PHE A 113 13.59 -0.17 -13.78
N ALA A 114 14.24 -0.83 -14.75
CA ALA A 114 14.41 -2.27 -14.72
C ALA A 114 15.11 -2.67 -13.42
N TYR A 115 14.35 -3.30 -12.51
CA TYR A 115 14.80 -3.69 -11.19
C TYR A 115 14.88 -5.20 -11.13
N GLY A 116 16.06 -5.73 -10.87
CA GLY A 116 16.26 -7.16 -10.82
C GLY A 116 17.00 -7.58 -9.57
N THR A 117 16.57 -8.68 -8.98
CA THR A 117 17.32 -9.44 -7.99
C THR A 117 18.05 -10.56 -8.72
N GLY A 118 19.37 -10.70 -8.47
CA GLY A 118 20.22 -11.69 -9.12
C GLY A 118 21.40 -11.04 -9.84
N HIS A 119 21.77 -11.56 -11.00
CA HIS A 119 22.98 -11.14 -11.69
C HIS A 119 22.87 -9.73 -12.30
N GLU A 120 23.94 -8.93 -12.13
CA GLU A 120 24.03 -7.53 -12.56
C GLU A 120 24.18 -7.35 -14.08
N TYR A 121 24.45 -8.40 -14.84
CA TYR A 121 24.89 -8.34 -16.23
C TYR A 121 23.82 -7.93 -17.26
N ARG A 122 22.57 -7.77 -16.87
CA ARG A 122 21.46 -7.40 -17.79
C ARG A 122 20.91 -6.02 -17.59
N GLY A 123 21.68 -5.08 -17.04
CA GLY A 123 21.29 -3.68 -16.88
C GLY A 123 20.26 -3.44 -15.77
N ALA A 124 19.98 -4.43 -14.91
CA ALA A 124 19.12 -4.25 -13.77
C ALA A 124 19.74 -3.26 -12.77
N ARG A 125 19.00 -2.23 -12.44
CA ARG A 125 19.44 -1.19 -11.51
C ARG A 125 19.25 -1.63 -10.07
N ARG A 126 20.15 -1.18 -9.18
CA ARG A 126 20.03 -1.42 -7.73
C ARG A 126 18.97 -0.54 -7.07
N PHE A 127 18.57 0.53 -7.74
CA PHE A 127 17.61 1.51 -7.23
C PHE A 127 16.50 1.72 -8.26
N THR A 128 15.26 1.79 -7.79
CA THR A 128 14.12 2.17 -8.62
C THR A 128 13.05 2.88 -7.80
N PRO A 129 12.52 4.00 -8.27
CA PRO A 129 11.22 4.47 -7.85
C PRO A 129 10.14 3.50 -8.35
N PHE A 130 9.03 3.39 -7.62
CA PHE A 130 7.90 2.57 -8.02
C PHE A 130 6.59 3.19 -7.56
N ILE A 131 5.53 2.78 -8.23
CA ILE A 131 4.16 3.09 -7.85
C ILE A 131 3.40 1.78 -7.69
N PHE A 132 2.36 1.78 -6.90
CA PHE A 132 1.45 0.65 -6.80
C PHE A 132 0.01 1.09 -6.57
N GLY A 133 -0.91 0.25 -6.98
CA GLY A 133 -2.34 0.47 -6.77
C GLY A 133 -3.10 -0.84 -6.85
N GLY A 134 -4.21 -0.91 -6.12
CA GLY A 134 -4.95 -2.15 -6.02
C GLY A 134 -6.28 -2.05 -5.30
N LEU A 135 -6.69 -3.17 -4.74
CA LEU A 135 -7.92 -3.31 -3.96
C LEU A 135 -7.57 -4.00 -2.64
N GLY A 136 -8.27 -3.62 -1.59
CA GLY A 136 -8.10 -4.21 -0.27
C GLY A 136 -9.38 -4.20 0.54
N PHE A 137 -9.28 -4.82 1.70
CA PHE A 137 -10.32 -4.84 2.73
C PHE A 137 -9.70 -4.39 4.04
N THR A 138 -10.35 -3.42 4.66
CA THR A 138 -9.98 -2.88 5.96
C THR A 138 -11.02 -3.25 6.98
N SER A 139 -10.58 -3.77 8.11
CA SER A 139 -11.39 -3.96 9.31
C SER A 139 -10.84 -3.08 10.43
N VAL A 140 -11.71 -2.29 11.00
CA VAL A 140 -11.39 -1.43 12.15
C VAL A 140 -12.25 -1.84 13.32
N SER A 141 -11.61 -2.10 14.46
CA SER A 141 -12.28 -2.51 15.70
C SER A 141 -11.99 -1.52 16.82
N GLY A 142 -13.03 -1.09 17.53
CA GLY A 142 -12.97 -0.19 18.68
C GLY A 142 -14.08 -0.49 19.67
N ASP A 143 -14.18 0.30 20.77
CA ASP A 143 -15.03 -0.02 21.91
C ASP A 143 -16.54 -0.07 21.60
N ASP A 144 -17.04 0.70 20.61
CA ASP A 144 -18.47 0.80 20.34
C ASP A 144 -18.94 0.19 19.03
N ASN A 145 -18.10 0.14 17.99
CA ASN A 145 -18.50 -0.37 16.67
C ASN A 145 -17.32 -0.94 15.88
N ASN A 146 -17.56 -2.07 15.23
CA ASN A 146 -16.63 -2.64 14.26
C ASN A 146 -17.05 -2.20 12.85
N ALA A 147 -16.08 -1.68 12.07
CA ALA A 147 -16.29 -1.34 10.69
C ALA A 147 -15.50 -2.28 9.78
N PHE A 148 -16.13 -2.77 8.73
CA PHE A 148 -15.49 -3.53 7.66
C PHE A 148 -15.80 -2.87 6.33
N THR A 149 -14.77 -2.56 5.56
CA THR A 149 -14.93 -1.83 4.31
C THR A 149 -13.91 -2.27 3.28
N MET A 150 -14.24 -2.07 2.00
CA MET A 150 -13.31 -2.17 0.90
C MET A 150 -12.50 -0.88 0.79
N ASN A 151 -11.23 -0.98 0.42
CA ASN A 151 -10.36 0.17 0.17
C ASN A 151 -9.62 0.06 -1.16
N ILE A 152 -9.12 1.20 -1.60
CA ILE A 152 -8.25 1.33 -2.78
C ILE A 152 -6.91 1.87 -2.30
N PRO A 153 -5.88 1.00 -2.11
CA PRO A 153 -4.53 1.45 -1.82
C PRO A 153 -3.87 2.03 -3.07
N LEU A 154 -3.36 3.25 -2.95
CA LEU A 154 -2.48 3.88 -3.93
C LEU A 154 -1.21 4.33 -3.24
N GLY A 155 -0.06 4.01 -3.80
CA GLY A 155 1.20 4.37 -3.17
C GLY A 155 2.35 4.55 -4.15
N ILE A 156 3.36 5.23 -3.63
CA ILE A 156 4.64 5.47 -4.28
C ILE A 156 5.76 5.03 -3.34
N GLY A 157 6.90 4.75 -3.88
CA GLY A 157 8.05 4.42 -3.05
C GLY A 157 9.34 4.35 -3.83
N VAL A 158 10.39 4.05 -3.10
CA VAL A 158 11.72 3.81 -3.65
C VAL A 158 12.25 2.48 -3.12
N LYS A 159 12.88 1.71 -4.00
CA LYS A 159 13.51 0.43 -3.67
C LYS A 159 15.00 0.50 -3.86
N TYR A 160 15.70 -0.19 -2.98
CA TYR A 160 17.14 -0.38 -3.05
C TYR A 160 17.50 -1.84 -2.82
N ARG A 161 18.28 -2.41 -3.72
CA ARG A 161 18.81 -3.76 -3.60
C ARG A 161 20.05 -3.75 -2.72
N ALA A 162 19.89 -4.16 -1.47
CA ALA A 162 20.98 -4.20 -0.50
C ALA A 162 21.92 -5.41 -0.76
N SER A 163 21.38 -6.55 -1.21
CA SER A 163 22.17 -7.72 -1.61
C SER A 163 21.49 -8.47 -2.77
N ALA A 164 22.08 -9.58 -3.22
CA ALA A 164 21.52 -10.40 -4.31
C ALA A 164 20.07 -10.84 -4.06
N ARG A 165 19.65 -10.97 -2.79
CA ARG A 165 18.31 -11.45 -2.42
C ARG A 165 17.56 -10.52 -1.45
N LEU A 166 18.22 -9.47 -0.94
CA LEU A 166 17.63 -8.56 0.03
C LEU A 166 17.32 -7.22 -0.63
N ASN A 167 16.06 -6.85 -0.59
CA ASN A 167 15.55 -5.57 -1.07
C ASN A 167 15.00 -4.77 0.11
N LEU A 168 15.32 -3.49 0.14
CA LEU A 168 14.80 -2.52 1.08
C LEU A 168 13.93 -1.52 0.32
N ALA A 169 12.84 -1.08 0.92
CA ALA A 169 12.03 -0.04 0.31
C ALA A 169 11.47 0.92 1.37
N LEU A 170 11.32 2.16 0.96
CA LEU A 170 10.55 3.18 1.66
C LEU A 170 9.29 3.44 0.84
N GLU A 171 8.14 3.32 1.46
CA GLU A 171 6.83 3.37 0.81
C GLU A 171 5.93 4.39 1.50
N TRP A 172 5.23 5.17 0.71
CA TRP A 172 4.17 6.04 1.15
C TRP A 172 2.90 5.71 0.39
N SER A 173 1.83 5.39 1.09
CA SER A 173 0.56 5.00 0.50
C SER A 173 -0.61 5.67 1.19
N THR A 174 -1.68 5.88 0.42
CA THR A 174 -2.98 6.30 0.93
C THR A 174 -4.00 5.22 0.58
N HIS A 175 -4.78 4.82 1.56
CA HIS A 175 -5.85 3.86 1.44
C HIS A 175 -7.17 4.61 1.47
N PHE A 176 -7.84 4.67 0.34
CA PHE A 176 -9.15 5.30 0.20
C PHE A 176 -10.23 4.28 0.55
N SER A 177 -10.90 4.48 1.67
CA SER A 177 -12.03 3.64 2.07
C SER A 177 -13.25 3.95 1.20
N LEU A 178 -14.07 2.95 0.96
CA LEU A 178 -15.38 3.13 0.32
C LEU A 178 -16.51 3.33 1.34
N SER A 179 -16.19 3.51 2.63
CA SER A 179 -17.13 3.72 3.73
C SER A 179 -16.68 4.91 4.58
N ASP A 180 -17.66 5.57 5.17
CA ASP A 180 -17.58 6.71 6.07
C ASP A 180 -17.69 6.25 7.55
N LYS A 181 -17.19 5.05 7.86
CA LYS A 181 -17.36 4.43 9.20
C LYS A 181 -16.05 4.10 9.89
N LEU A 182 -14.92 4.54 9.35
CA LEU A 182 -13.61 4.20 9.92
C LEU A 182 -13.37 4.89 11.26
N ASP A 183 -13.91 6.08 11.46
CA ASP A 183 -13.87 6.84 12.69
C ASP A 183 -14.97 6.45 13.71
N GLY A 184 -16.01 5.73 13.25
CA GLY A 184 -17.13 5.27 14.06
C GLY A 184 -18.33 6.20 14.09
N VAL A 185 -18.29 7.30 13.36
CA VAL A 185 -19.39 8.25 13.23
C VAL A 185 -19.98 8.08 11.83
N GLU A 186 -21.28 7.81 11.75
CA GLU A 186 -22.01 7.69 10.49
C GLU A 186 -22.64 9.05 10.17
N ASP A 187 -22.26 9.70 9.09
CA ASP A 187 -22.74 10.96 8.51
C ASP A 187 -23.75 11.72 9.43
N PRO A 188 -23.25 12.54 10.39
CA PRO A 188 -24.12 13.13 11.42
C PRO A 188 -25.08 14.16 10.86
N TYR A 189 -24.94 14.59 9.61
CA TYR A 189 -25.82 15.58 8.97
C TYR A 189 -26.76 15.00 7.92
N GLY A 190 -26.67 13.71 7.59
CA GLY A 190 -27.51 13.09 6.54
C GLY A 190 -27.30 13.73 5.18
N ILE A 191 -26.17 14.40 4.97
CA ILE A 191 -25.80 15.01 3.69
C ILE A 191 -25.32 13.89 2.78
N LYS A 192 -26.23 13.31 1.99
CA LYS A 192 -25.91 12.35 0.96
C LYS A 192 -24.88 12.97 0.01
N SER A 193 -23.63 12.59 0.15
CA SER A 193 -22.57 13.02 -0.72
C SER A 193 -22.80 12.47 -2.13
N SER A 194 -22.81 13.35 -3.09
CA SER A 194 -22.98 13.00 -4.51
C SER A 194 -21.63 12.78 -5.19
N GLY A 195 -20.86 11.77 -4.77
CA GLY A 195 -19.59 11.46 -5.43
C GLY A 195 -18.79 10.37 -4.74
N LEU A 196 -18.12 9.54 -5.54
CA LEU A 196 -17.28 8.41 -5.11
C LEU A 196 -16.11 8.78 -4.17
N TRP A 197 -15.80 10.07 -4.02
CA TRP A 197 -14.60 10.59 -3.34
C TRP A 197 -14.93 11.70 -2.35
N LYS A 198 -16.17 12.02 -2.12
CA LYS A 198 -16.60 13.07 -1.25
C LYS A 198 -17.18 12.46 0.03
N ASN A 199 -16.62 12.77 1.19
CA ASN A 199 -17.03 12.21 2.48
C ASN A 199 -16.65 10.73 2.69
N THR A 200 -15.49 10.28 2.23
CA THR A 200 -14.99 8.95 2.53
C THR A 200 -13.74 9.06 3.36
N ASP A 201 -13.71 8.32 4.43
CA ASP A 201 -12.54 8.18 5.28
C ASP A 201 -11.37 7.51 4.55
N GLY A 202 -10.18 7.82 4.99
CA GLY A 202 -8.97 7.21 4.51
C GLY A 202 -7.89 7.13 5.57
N TYR A 203 -6.81 6.48 5.26
CA TYR A 203 -5.61 6.53 6.07
C TYR A 203 -4.36 6.48 5.20
N THR A 204 -3.32 7.11 5.70
CA THR A 204 -2.03 7.17 5.04
C THR A 204 -1.02 6.36 5.82
N VAL A 205 -0.16 5.66 5.12
CA VAL A 205 0.89 4.81 5.67
C VAL A 205 2.24 5.23 5.12
N LEU A 206 3.17 5.53 6.01
CA LEU A 206 4.60 5.66 5.69
C LEU A 206 5.33 4.50 6.34
N GLN A 207 5.98 3.65 5.55
CA GLN A 207 6.63 2.46 6.05
C GLN A 207 7.96 2.16 5.38
N PHE A 208 8.84 1.53 6.15
CA PHE A 208 10.05 0.90 5.66
C PHE A 208 9.81 -0.61 5.56
N THR A 209 10.18 -1.22 4.43
CA THR A 209 9.98 -2.65 4.18
C THR A 209 11.29 -3.31 3.80
N ALA A 210 11.45 -4.56 4.22
CA ALA A 210 12.54 -5.44 3.81
C ALA A 210 11.96 -6.71 3.21
N THR A 211 12.36 -7.06 1.98
CA THR A 211 11.88 -8.26 1.29
C THR A 211 13.05 -9.15 0.89
N TYR A 212 12.85 -10.45 1.00
CA TYR A 212 13.79 -11.49 0.61
C TYR A 212 13.30 -12.23 -0.62
N SER A 213 14.13 -12.26 -1.66
CA SER A 213 13.82 -12.91 -2.93
C SER A 213 14.19 -14.39 -2.88
N PHE A 214 13.24 -15.25 -3.26
CA PHE A 214 13.41 -16.70 -3.25
C PHE A 214 12.79 -17.34 -4.52
N SER A 215 12.90 -18.67 -4.64
CA SER A 215 12.41 -19.43 -5.81
C SER A 215 13.10 -19.03 -7.12
N PRO A 216 14.40 -19.37 -7.28
CA PRO A 216 15.11 -19.14 -8.53
C PRO A 216 14.46 -19.91 -9.67
N LYS A 217 14.40 -19.32 -10.86
CA LYS A 217 13.80 -19.93 -12.04
C LYS A 217 14.55 -21.19 -12.48
N CYS A 218 15.88 -21.18 -12.36
CA CYS A 218 16.73 -22.32 -12.73
C CYS A 218 17.59 -22.74 -11.53
N ARG A 219 17.37 -23.94 -11.00
CA ARG A 219 18.19 -24.50 -9.90
C ARG A 219 19.61 -24.87 -10.32
N THR A 220 19.82 -25.23 -11.59
CA THR A 220 21.09 -25.70 -12.13
C THR A 220 21.98 -24.60 -12.68
N CYS A 221 21.43 -23.43 -13.00
CA CYS A 221 22.20 -22.34 -13.60
C CYS A 221 23.15 -21.63 -12.60
N HIS A 222 23.04 -21.88 -11.30
CA HIS A 222 23.93 -21.31 -10.29
C HIS A 222 25.23 -22.09 -10.06
N ASN A 223 25.32 -23.31 -10.55
CA ASN A 223 26.54 -24.13 -10.36
C ASN A 223 27.67 -23.82 -11.32
N ALA A 224 27.47 -22.93 -12.30
CA ALA A 224 28.53 -22.56 -13.25
C ALA A 224 29.62 -21.66 -12.65
N ASN A 225 29.37 -21.01 -11.51
CA ASN A 225 30.34 -20.07 -10.88
C ASN A 225 31.13 -20.68 -9.70
N SER A 226 31.02 -21.99 -9.44
CA SER A 226 31.82 -22.67 -8.42
C SER A 226 33.09 -23.33 -8.97
N LEU A 227 33.45 -23.07 -10.23
CA LEU A 227 34.59 -23.69 -10.91
C LEU A 227 35.68 -22.71 -11.35
N TYR A 228 35.73 -21.50 -10.76
CA TYR A 228 36.88 -20.62 -10.94
C TYR A 228 37.28 -19.94 -9.62
#